data_02f5f2f3c3dc6a59c877c8619885520f
#
_entry.id   02f5f2f3c3dc6a59c877c8619885520f
#
_cell.length_a   1.000
_cell.length_b   1.000
_cell.length_c   1.000
_cell.angle_alpha   90.00
_cell.angle_beta   90.00
_cell.angle_gamma   90.00
#
_symmetry.space_group_name_H-M   'P 1'
#
loop_
_entity.id
_entity.type
_entity.pdbx_description
1 polymer ?
#
loop_
_entity_poly.entity_id
_entity_poly.type
_entity_poly.pdbx_seq_one_letter_code
_entity_poly.pdbx_strand_id
1 'polypeptide(L)'
;DFLVRARQLGVDGVSLESCFFPSYDAGWLGSLKAQLDDYGFDRVYAWGHPDGLERGQNWDAYNDMLANIPHARAIGADVMRVVGSSLMFRHEPHGPQIQALIGMFKEAVKVAEAHGVKMAVENHIDFTADECLQLLEGVNSPYLGLNFDTGNFLRLLDDPIAGMQKLAKYTYATHVKDLYPDKNASPTDWFFFAGVPVGRGLINNQKLAQLLHDADFKGFLAVEIDHPHTDWVGCEDEAVSISVKELKKIAAALQ
;
A
#
# COMPACT_ATOMS: atom_id res chain seq x y z
N ASP A 1 -9.93 -7.29 -18.51
CA ASP A 1 -9.81 -5.88 -18.10
C ASP A 1 -10.02 -5.78 -16.60
N PHE A 2 -9.02 -5.24 -15.89
CA PHE A 2 -8.99 -5.12 -14.43
C PHE A 2 -10.19 -4.31 -13.88
N LEU A 3 -10.48 -3.15 -14.46
CA LEU A 3 -11.57 -2.27 -13.98
C LEU A 3 -12.94 -2.91 -14.19
N VAL A 4 -13.14 -3.65 -15.28
CA VAL A 4 -14.38 -4.41 -15.51
C VAL A 4 -14.54 -5.49 -14.45
N ARG A 5 -13.47 -6.19 -14.11
CA ARG A 5 -13.50 -7.21 -13.05
C ARG A 5 -13.76 -6.59 -11.67
N ALA A 6 -13.13 -5.48 -11.34
CA ALA A 6 -13.38 -4.72 -10.11
C ALA A 6 -14.86 -4.31 -10.00
N ARG A 7 -15.45 -3.80 -11.09
CA ARG A 7 -16.89 -3.49 -11.15
C ARG A 7 -17.79 -4.71 -10.93
N GLN A 8 -17.45 -5.87 -11.51
CA GLN A 8 -18.20 -7.11 -11.31
C GLN A 8 -18.16 -7.58 -9.85
N LEU A 9 -17.06 -7.35 -9.15
CA LEU A 9 -16.90 -7.63 -7.72
C LEU A 9 -17.64 -6.61 -6.84
N GLY A 10 -18.10 -5.49 -7.43
CA GLY A 10 -18.83 -4.43 -6.76
C GLY A 10 -17.97 -3.72 -5.71
N VAL A 11 -16.68 -3.52 -5.96
CA VAL A 11 -15.80 -2.77 -5.06
C VAL A 11 -16.06 -1.26 -5.17
N ASP A 12 -15.70 -0.52 -4.13
CA ASP A 12 -15.91 0.93 -4.04
C ASP A 12 -14.69 1.72 -4.54
N GLY A 13 -13.53 1.09 -4.63
CA GLY A 13 -12.29 1.73 -5.06
C GLY A 13 -11.24 0.75 -5.55
N VAL A 14 -10.19 1.30 -6.15
CA VAL A 14 -9.07 0.54 -6.73
C VAL A 14 -7.73 1.21 -6.43
N SER A 15 -6.71 0.41 -6.13
CA SER A 15 -5.32 0.84 -6.12
C SER A 15 -4.67 0.44 -7.44
N LEU A 16 -4.08 1.39 -8.14
CA LEU A 16 -3.59 1.21 -9.51
C LEU A 16 -2.08 1.35 -9.56
N GLU A 17 -1.39 0.22 -9.77
CA GLU A 17 0.06 0.20 -9.96
C GLU A 17 0.47 0.86 -11.27
N SER A 18 1.23 1.94 -11.17
CA SER A 18 1.65 2.74 -12.32
C SER A 18 2.53 1.98 -13.32
N CYS A 19 3.28 0.98 -12.86
CA CYS A 19 4.11 0.15 -13.74
C CYS A 19 3.30 -0.65 -14.79
N PHE A 20 1.99 -0.81 -14.59
CA PHE A 20 1.09 -1.45 -15.55
C PHE A 20 0.40 -0.46 -16.49
N PHE A 21 0.68 0.84 -16.39
CA PHE A 21 0.10 1.82 -17.27
C PHE A 21 0.79 1.76 -18.66
N PRO A 22 0.02 1.62 -19.73
CA PRO A 22 0.58 1.56 -21.08
C PRO A 22 1.08 2.93 -21.58
N SER A 23 0.62 4.03 -20.98
CA SER A 23 0.99 5.39 -21.32
C SER A 23 0.76 6.36 -20.16
N TYR A 24 1.53 7.43 -20.14
CA TYR A 24 1.36 8.58 -19.25
C TYR A 24 0.94 9.85 -19.98
N ASP A 25 0.55 9.75 -21.27
CA ASP A 25 0.04 10.91 -21.99
C ASP A 25 -1.31 11.39 -21.44
N ALA A 26 -1.57 12.69 -21.59
CA ALA A 26 -2.76 13.32 -21.03
C ALA A 26 -4.08 12.71 -21.57
N GLY A 27 -4.08 12.23 -22.81
CA GLY A 27 -5.25 11.61 -23.42
C GLY A 27 -5.58 10.27 -22.78
N TRP A 28 -4.57 9.42 -22.57
CA TRP A 28 -4.75 8.13 -21.91
C TRP A 28 -5.16 8.30 -20.43
N LEU A 29 -4.44 9.14 -19.68
CA LEU A 29 -4.76 9.41 -18.27
C LEU A 29 -6.16 10.00 -18.11
N GLY A 30 -6.58 10.91 -19.04
CA GLY A 30 -7.92 11.45 -19.05
C GLY A 30 -8.99 10.40 -19.34
N SER A 31 -8.72 9.44 -20.23
CA SER A 31 -9.62 8.32 -20.52
C SER A 31 -9.76 7.38 -19.33
N LEU A 32 -8.64 7.08 -18.66
CA LEU A 32 -8.64 6.27 -17.43
C LEU A 32 -9.47 6.95 -16.34
N LYS A 33 -9.24 8.26 -16.13
CA LYS A 33 -10.03 9.04 -15.17
C LYS A 33 -11.53 8.96 -15.47
N ALA A 34 -11.92 9.18 -16.73
CA ALA A 34 -13.32 9.15 -17.13
C ALA A 34 -13.97 7.77 -16.86
N GLN A 35 -13.23 6.67 -17.10
CA GLN A 35 -13.72 5.33 -16.80
C GLN A 35 -13.85 5.09 -15.29
N LEU A 36 -12.88 5.54 -14.48
CA LEU A 36 -12.96 5.45 -13.01
C LEU A 36 -14.14 6.24 -12.46
N ASP A 37 -14.38 7.44 -12.99
CA ASP A 37 -15.53 8.29 -12.61
C ASP A 37 -16.87 7.66 -13.02
N ASP A 38 -16.97 7.09 -14.23
CA ASP A 38 -18.18 6.38 -14.70
C ASP A 38 -18.52 5.16 -13.81
N TYR A 39 -17.48 4.47 -13.31
CA TYR A 39 -17.67 3.33 -12.41
C TYR A 39 -17.89 3.75 -10.95
N GLY A 40 -17.69 5.05 -10.62
CA GLY A 40 -17.81 5.57 -9.27
C GLY A 40 -16.71 5.09 -8.33
N PHE A 41 -15.53 4.77 -8.87
CA PHE A 41 -14.44 4.24 -8.06
C PHE A 41 -13.63 5.33 -7.38
N ASP A 42 -13.47 5.21 -6.07
CA ASP A 42 -12.33 5.81 -5.37
C ASP A 42 -11.02 5.19 -5.87
N ARG A 43 -9.93 5.94 -5.79
CA ARG A 43 -8.66 5.50 -6.37
C ARG A 43 -7.44 5.93 -5.59
N VAL A 44 -6.50 5.01 -5.47
CA VAL A 44 -5.13 5.27 -5.03
C VAL A 44 -4.22 5.05 -6.24
N TYR A 45 -3.32 6.00 -6.49
CA TYR A 45 -2.25 5.82 -7.46
C TYR A 45 -1.08 5.15 -6.76
N ALA A 46 -0.66 3.97 -7.18
CA ALA A 46 0.47 3.29 -6.60
C ALA A 46 1.70 3.46 -7.51
N TRP A 47 2.70 4.19 -7.02
CA TRP A 47 3.98 4.29 -7.71
C TRP A 47 4.74 2.99 -7.55
N GLY A 48 4.90 2.26 -8.66
CA GLY A 48 5.55 0.96 -8.70
C GLY A 48 7.03 1.09 -9.01
N HIS A 49 7.86 0.90 -8.00
CA HIS A 49 9.31 0.69 -8.16
C HIS A 49 9.70 -0.47 -7.25
N PRO A 50 10.41 -1.51 -7.76
CA PRO A 50 10.62 -2.76 -7.03
C PRO A 50 11.35 -2.58 -5.70
N ASP A 51 12.31 -1.67 -5.63
CA ASP A 51 13.11 -1.40 -4.42
C ASP A 51 12.85 0.00 -3.83
N GLY A 52 11.81 0.67 -4.30
CA GLY A 52 11.45 2.01 -3.86
C GLY A 52 12.58 3.01 -4.06
N LEU A 53 12.80 3.86 -3.05
CA LEU A 53 13.88 4.85 -3.03
C LEU A 53 15.23 4.24 -2.57
N GLU A 54 15.31 2.90 -2.48
CA GLU A 54 16.51 2.16 -2.06
C GLU A 54 17.17 2.79 -0.83
N ARG A 55 16.44 2.82 0.27
CA ARG A 55 16.93 3.42 1.53
C ARG A 55 17.32 4.91 1.43
N GLY A 56 16.76 5.66 0.48
CA GLY A 56 17.08 7.06 0.26
C GLY A 56 18.37 7.30 -0.53
N GLN A 57 18.80 6.34 -1.36
CA GLN A 57 20.02 6.44 -2.18
C GLN A 57 19.73 6.50 -3.69
N ASN A 58 18.53 6.13 -4.14
CA ASN A 58 18.18 6.11 -5.56
C ASN A 58 17.53 7.44 -5.98
N TRP A 59 18.34 8.35 -6.51
CA TRP A 59 17.88 9.65 -6.99
C TRP A 59 17.11 9.58 -8.31
N ASP A 60 17.37 8.58 -9.15
CA ASP A 60 16.62 8.37 -10.39
C ASP A 60 15.19 7.92 -10.06
N ALA A 61 15.02 6.96 -9.16
CA ALA A 61 13.72 6.55 -8.63
C ALA A 61 13.01 7.72 -7.92
N TYR A 62 13.74 8.56 -7.18
CA TYR A 62 13.18 9.75 -6.54
C TYR A 62 12.62 10.75 -7.57
N ASN A 63 13.38 11.03 -8.63
CA ASN A 63 12.93 11.93 -9.69
C ASN A 63 11.72 11.34 -10.46
N ASP A 64 11.72 10.03 -10.70
CA ASP A 64 10.58 9.33 -11.29
C ASP A 64 9.35 9.40 -10.38
N MET A 65 9.52 9.17 -9.08
CA MET A 65 8.44 9.34 -8.10
C MET A 65 7.83 10.74 -8.14
N LEU A 66 8.67 11.79 -8.18
CA LEU A 66 8.19 13.18 -8.28
C LEU A 66 7.42 13.43 -9.59
N ALA A 67 7.90 12.88 -10.71
CA ALA A 67 7.24 12.99 -12.01
C ALA A 67 5.87 12.28 -12.04
N ASN A 68 5.66 11.29 -11.19
CA ASN A 68 4.39 10.56 -11.07
C ASN A 68 3.32 11.29 -10.22
N ILE A 69 3.68 12.26 -9.39
CA ILE A 69 2.71 13.03 -8.59
C ILE A 69 1.64 13.72 -9.47
N PRO A 70 1.98 14.47 -10.54
CA PRO A 70 0.96 15.04 -11.43
C PRO A 70 0.16 13.98 -12.19
N HIS A 71 0.70 12.78 -12.47
CA HIS A 71 -0.06 11.68 -13.06
C HIS A 71 -1.13 11.14 -12.11
N ALA A 72 -0.81 11.01 -10.82
CA ALA A 72 -1.79 10.67 -9.80
C ALA A 72 -2.96 11.67 -9.81
N ARG A 73 -2.66 12.96 -9.83
CA ARG A 73 -3.71 14.00 -9.92
C ARG A 73 -4.50 13.93 -11.22
N ALA A 74 -3.85 13.62 -12.33
CA ALA A 74 -4.50 13.53 -13.64
C ALA A 74 -5.57 12.44 -13.73
N ILE A 75 -5.38 11.30 -13.02
CA ILE A 75 -6.42 10.26 -12.91
C ILE A 75 -7.42 10.54 -11.78
N GLY A 76 -7.30 11.67 -11.07
CA GLY A 76 -8.18 12.06 -9.96
C GLY A 76 -7.87 11.35 -8.63
N ALA A 77 -6.67 10.80 -8.45
CA ALA A 77 -6.24 10.26 -7.17
C ALA A 77 -5.77 11.40 -6.25
N ASP A 78 -6.26 11.40 -5.02
CA ASP A 78 -5.83 12.33 -3.96
C ASP A 78 -4.72 11.71 -3.09
N VAL A 79 -4.49 10.41 -3.24
CA VAL A 79 -3.44 9.66 -2.53
C VAL A 79 -2.56 8.91 -3.54
N MET A 80 -1.25 9.01 -3.34
CA MET A 80 -0.22 8.28 -4.08
C MET A 80 0.59 7.40 -3.13
N ARG A 81 0.46 6.09 -3.27
CA ARG A 81 1.32 5.14 -2.56
C ARG A 81 2.74 5.22 -3.09
N VAL A 82 3.73 5.22 -2.21
CA VAL A 82 5.16 5.24 -2.52
C VAL A 82 5.91 4.23 -1.65
N VAL A 83 7.11 3.83 -2.08
CA VAL A 83 7.96 2.88 -1.36
C VAL A 83 9.29 3.55 -1.00
N GLY A 84 9.64 3.55 0.30
CA GLY A 84 10.88 4.17 0.78
C GLY A 84 12.10 3.28 0.66
N SER A 85 11.94 2.00 1.00
CA SER A 85 13.00 0.99 0.99
C SER A 85 12.40 -0.39 0.67
N SER A 86 13.18 -1.45 0.78
CA SER A 86 12.70 -2.80 0.55
C SER A 86 13.39 -3.80 1.50
N LEU A 87 12.88 -5.02 1.50
CA LEU A 87 13.45 -6.15 2.24
C LEU A 87 14.94 -6.39 1.92
N MET A 88 15.41 -5.96 0.76
CA MET A 88 16.80 -6.13 0.33
C MET A 88 17.79 -5.36 1.21
N PHE A 89 17.34 -4.27 1.83
CA PHE A 89 18.16 -3.38 2.66
C PHE A 89 17.91 -3.53 4.16
N ARG A 90 17.01 -4.44 4.56
CA ARG A 90 16.57 -4.59 5.96
C ARG A 90 17.66 -5.03 6.94
N HIS A 91 18.78 -5.54 6.46
CA HIS A 91 19.93 -5.93 7.29
C HIS A 91 21.01 -4.85 7.39
N GLU A 92 20.85 -3.75 6.65
CA GLU A 92 21.69 -2.58 6.79
C GLU A 92 21.22 -1.69 7.97
N PRO A 93 22.09 -0.83 8.54
CA PRO A 93 21.66 0.05 9.63
C PRO A 93 20.47 0.93 9.24
N HIS A 94 19.35 0.84 9.96
CA HIS A 94 18.12 1.55 9.63
C HIS A 94 18.19 3.05 9.92
N GLY A 95 18.88 3.48 10.97
CA GLY A 95 18.98 4.90 11.31
C GLY A 95 19.43 5.78 10.14
N PRO A 96 20.54 5.49 9.46
CA PRO A 96 20.98 6.22 8.26
C PRO A 96 19.94 6.20 7.12
N GLN A 97 19.27 5.06 6.88
CA GLN A 97 18.22 4.93 5.85
C GLN A 97 17.06 5.88 6.15
N ILE A 98 16.54 5.86 7.38
CA ILE A 98 15.43 6.71 7.82
C ILE A 98 15.80 8.19 7.69
N GLN A 99 17.02 8.59 8.09
CA GLN A 99 17.45 9.98 7.95
C GLN A 99 17.55 10.42 6.49
N ALA A 100 18.05 9.58 5.59
CA ALA A 100 18.10 9.87 4.16
C ALA A 100 16.68 10.01 3.58
N LEU A 101 15.76 9.09 3.91
CA LEU A 101 14.37 9.15 3.48
C LEU A 101 13.63 10.38 4.02
N ILE A 102 13.86 10.77 5.29
CA ILE A 102 13.33 12.01 5.86
C ILE A 102 13.76 13.20 5.01
N GLY A 103 15.04 13.27 4.63
CA GLY A 103 15.55 14.34 3.77
C GLY A 103 14.84 14.39 2.41
N MET A 104 14.71 13.25 1.73
CA MET A 104 14.02 13.16 0.45
C MET A 104 12.54 13.52 0.56
N PHE A 105 11.82 12.95 1.52
CA PHE A 105 10.39 13.22 1.67
C PHE A 105 10.08 14.65 2.09
N LYS A 106 10.94 15.34 2.84
CA LYS A 106 10.77 16.78 3.15
C LYS A 106 10.76 17.67 1.90
N GLU A 107 11.48 17.27 0.87
CA GLU A 107 11.43 17.98 -0.41
C GLU A 107 10.24 17.51 -1.26
N ALA A 108 9.98 16.21 -1.30
CA ALA A 108 8.88 15.63 -2.09
C ALA A 108 7.50 16.14 -1.65
N VAL A 109 7.26 16.33 -0.34
CA VAL A 109 5.97 16.84 0.16
C VAL A 109 5.63 18.23 -0.37
N LYS A 110 6.61 19.05 -0.73
CA LYS A 110 6.38 20.37 -1.35
C LYS A 110 5.76 20.23 -2.73
N VAL A 111 6.21 19.23 -3.52
CA VAL A 111 5.65 18.92 -4.83
C VAL A 111 4.26 18.31 -4.67
N ALA A 112 4.11 17.39 -3.73
CA ALA A 112 2.84 16.74 -3.41
C ALA A 112 1.76 17.77 -3.01
N GLU A 113 2.11 18.72 -2.13
CA GLU A 113 1.25 19.83 -1.72
C GLU A 113 0.84 20.71 -2.91
N ALA A 114 1.79 21.08 -3.76
CA ALA A 114 1.51 21.91 -4.95
C ALA A 114 0.51 21.27 -5.92
N HIS A 115 0.45 19.94 -5.95
CA HIS A 115 -0.49 19.17 -6.77
C HIS A 115 -1.74 18.71 -6.01
N GLY A 116 -1.84 18.94 -4.70
CA GLY A 116 -2.94 18.48 -3.87
C GLY A 116 -3.01 16.95 -3.76
N VAL A 117 -1.88 16.24 -3.80
CA VAL A 117 -1.76 14.79 -3.69
C VAL A 117 -1.03 14.44 -2.41
N LYS A 118 -1.61 13.60 -1.56
CA LYS A 118 -0.95 13.07 -0.36
C LYS A 118 -0.12 11.85 -0.73
N MET A 119 1.12 11.79 -0.30
CA MET A 119 1.94 10.58 -0.40
C MET A 119 1.67 9.66 0.78
N ALA A 120 1.57 8.38 0.52
CA ALA A 120 1.37 7.31 1.49
C ALA A 120 2.55 6.33 1.37
N VAL A 121 3.57 6.47 2.25
CA VAL A 121 4.70 5.53 2.24
C VAL A 121 4.25 4.19 2.80
N GLU A 122 4.57 3.10 2.10
CA GLU A 122 4.22 1.76 2.54
C GLU A 122 5.26 1.20 3.51
N ASN A 123 4.81 0.48 4.54
CA ASN A 123 5.65 -0.43 5.30
C ASN A 123 5.90 -1.69 4.45
N HIS A 124 7.03 -1.71 3.74
CA HIS A 124 7.32 -2.67 2.65
C HIS A 124 8.36 -3.74 3.03
N ILE A 125 8.19 -4.40 4.18
CA ILE A 125 9.13 -5.39 4.76
C ILE A 125 10.52 -4.76 5.00
N ASP A 126 10.56 -3.49 5.31
CA ASP A 126 11.75 -2.68 5.49
C ASP A 126 11.90 -2.18 6.94
N PHE A 127 10.89 -1.51 7.46
CA PHE A 127 10.90 -0.85 8.75
C PHE A 127 9.83 -1.38 9.70
N THR A 128 10.15 -1.42 11.00
CA THR A 128 9.19 -1.69 12.08
C THR A 128 8.19 -0.55 12.24
N ALA A 129 7.12 -0.78 13.00
CA ALA A 129 6.13 0.25 13.26
C ALA A 129 6.71 1.51 13.95
N ASP A 130 7.69 1.34 14.85
CA ASP A 130 8.36 2.46 15.51
C ASP A 130 9.25 3.25 14.54
N GLU A 131 9.90 2.58 13.61
CA GLU A 131 10.72 3.20 12.56
C GLU A 131 9.88 3.92 11.51
N CYS A 132 8.73 3.35 11.13
CA CYS A 132 7.73 4.04 10.30
C CYS A 132 7.24 5.32 10.99
N LEU A 133 6.93 5.25 12.29
CA LEU A 133 6.54 6.44 13.07
C LEU A 133 7.66 7.49 13.08
N GLN A 134 8.90 7.08 13.31
CA GLN A 134 10.06 7.97 13.28
C GLN A 134 10.21 8.68 11.91
N LEU A 135 10.00 7.96 10.80
CA LEU A 135 10.02 8.54 9.47
C LEU A 135 8.93 9.61 9.30
N LEU A 136 7.67 9.27 9.64
CA LEU A 136 6.53 10.16 9.50
C LEU A 136 6.66 11.42 10.36
N GLU A 137 7.03 11.25 11.63
CA GLU A 137 7.25 12.38 12.55
C GLU A 137 8.48 13.21 12.16
N GLY A 138 9.52 12.57 11.62
CA GLY A 138 10.70 13.25 11.12
C GLY A 138 10.42 14.17 9.92
N VAL A 139 9.49 13.79 9.04
CA VAL A 139 9.03 14.65 7.94
C VAL A 139 8.01 15.67 8.43
N ASN A 140 7.07 15.28 9.29
CA ASN A 140 6.06 16.11 9.94
C ASN A 140 5.26 16.98 8.94
N SER A 141 4.64 16.33 7.95
CA SER A 141 3.82 17.01 6.94
C SER A 141 2.46 16.32 6.76
N PRO A 142 1.36 17.07 6.59
CA PRO A 142 0.05 16.47 6.26
C PRO A 142 0.00 15.87 4.85
N TYR A 143 1.04 16.05 4.04
CA TYR A 143 1.18 15.47 2.71
C TYR A 143 2.02 14.19 2.68
N LEU A 144 2.49 13.70 3.85
CA LEU A 144 3.06 12.36 4.00
C LEU A 144 2.33 11.60 5.10
N GLY A 145 1.78 10.46 4.74
CA GLY A 145 1.19 9.48 5.64
C GLY A 145 1.67 8.08 5.29
N LEU A 146 0.92 7.09 5.73
CA LEU A 146 1.23 5.68 5.56
C LEU A 146 0.24 5.00 4.61
N ASN A 147 0.73 4.15 3.72
CA ASN A 147 -0.04 3.04 3.17
C ASN A 147 0.19 1.84 4.09
N PHE A 148 -0.78 1.57 4.96
CA PHE A 148 -0.64 0.49 5.93
C PHE A 148 -0.86 -0.86 5.25
N ASP A 149 0.21 -1.63 5.12
CA ASP A 149 0.15 -3.02 4.70
C ASP A 149 0.01 -3.94 5.91
N THR A 150 -1.08 -4.70 5.96
CA THR A 150 -1.40 -5.54 7.13
C THR A 150 -0.51 -6.77 7.25
N GLY A 151 0.09 -7.24 6.16
CA GLY A 151 0.91 -8.45 6.12
C GLY A 151 2.40 -8.20 6.32
N ASN A 152 2.90 -7.04 5.90
CA ASN A 152 4.34 -6.80 5.86
C ASN A 152 4.97 -6.68 7.25
N PHE A 153 4.24 -6.18 8.26
CA PHE A 153 4.74 -6.23 9.65
C PHE A 153 4.88 -7.67 10.16
N LEU A 154 3.92 -8.55 9.85
CA LEU A 154 4.05 -9.96 10.24
C LEU A 154 5.30 -10.62 9.61
N ARG A 155 5.63 -10.27 8.37
CA ARG A 155 6.84 -10.74 7.68
C ARG A 155 8.14 -10.24 8.33
N LEU A 156 8.09 -9.11 9.05
CA LEU A 156 9.19 -8.61 9.88
C LEU A 156 9.18 -9.19 11.30
N LEU A 157 8.23 -10.07 11.64
CA LEU A 157 7.96 -10.56 12.99
C LEU A 157 7.58 -9.42 13.96
N ASP A 158 7.01 -8.34 13.43
CA ASP A 158 6.39 -7.27 14.20
C ASP A 158 4.86 -7.52 14.31
N ASP A 159 4.22 -7.00 15.33
CA ASP A 159 2.79 -7.19 15.57
C ASP A 159 1.96 -6.16 14.75
N PRO A 160 1.18 -6.60 13.74
CA PRO A 160 0.36 -5.67 12.95
C PRO A 160 -0.67 -4.89 13.79
N ILE A 161 -1.20 -5.49 14.88
CA ILE A 161 -2.17 -4.81 15.75
C ILE A 161 -1.49 -3.70 16.54
N ALA A 162 -0.33 -3.98 17.15
CA ALA A 162 0.46 -2.97 17.84
C ALA A 162 0.93 -1.86 16.87
N GLY A 163 1.31 -2.24 15.65
CA GLY A 163 1.66 -1.31 14.59
C GLY A 163 0.48 -0.40 14.23
N MET A 164 -0.71 -0.95 13.99
CA MET A 164 -1.91 -0.18 13.68
C MET A 164 -2.30 0.78 14.81
N GLN A 165 -2.21 0.36 16.08
CA GLN A 165 -2.50 1.24 17.22
C GLN A 165 -1.64 2.50 17.24
N LYS A 166 -0.38 2.42 16.77
CA LYS A 166 0.54 3.56 16.67
C LYS A 166 0.30 4.41 15.43
N LEU A 167 -0.05 3.76 14.30
CA LEU A 167 0.07 4.36 12.97
C LEU A 167 -1.28 4.68 12.32
N ALA A 168 -2.42 4.24 12.88
CA ALA A 168 -3.74 4.42 12.27
C ALA A 168 -4.04 5.88 11.90
N LYS A 169 -3.71 6.84 12.77
CA LYS A 169 -3.94 8.29 12.52
C LYS A 169 -3.10 8.88 11.37
N TYR A 170 -2.04 8.18 10.96
CA TYR A 170 -1.20 8.57 9.83
C TYR A 170 -1.57 7.83 8.54
N THR A 171 -2.50 6.87 8.59
CA THR A 171 -2.84 6.01 7.45
C THR A 171 -3.72 6.75 6.46
N TYR A 172 -3.28 6.83 5.20
CA TYR A 172 -4.01 7.43 4.08
C TYR A 172 -4.49 6.40 3.06
N ALA A 173 -3.81 5.26 2.98
CA ALA A 173 -4.18 4.14 2.13
C ALA A 173 -3.85 2.81 2.83
N THR A 174 -4.34 1.71 2.29
CA THR A 174 -4.09 0.38 2.85
C THR A 174 -3.79 -0.65 1.77
N HIS A 175 -2.96 -1.63 2.12
CA HIS A 175 -2.92 -2.93 1.48
C HIS A 175 -3.34 -3.98 2.51
N VAL A 176 -4.47 -4.64 2.24
CA VAL A 176 -5.02 -5.64 3.15
C VAL A 176 -4.65 -7.02 2.63
N LYS A 177 -3.69 -7.62 3.29
CA LYS A 177 -3.24 -9.00 3.11
C LYS A 177 -3.78 -9.88 4.22
N ASP A 178 -3.86 -11.16 3.95
CA ASP A 178 -3.88 -12.19 4.96
C ASP A 178 -2.85 -13.25 4.62
N LEU A 179 -2.15 -13.73 5.63
CA LEU A 179 -0.98 -14.57 5.45
C LEU A 179 -1.10 -15.85 6.27
N TYR A 180 -0.61 -16.95 5.71
CA TYR A 180 -0.50 -18.22 6.39
C TYR A 180 0.85 -18.88 6.11
N PRO A 181 1.45 -19.62 7.07
CA PRO A 181 2.71 -20.31 6.83
C PRO A 181 2.56 -21.38 5.75
N ASP A 182 3.40 -21.30 4.71
CA ASP A 182 3.43 -22.31 3.66
C ASP A 182 4.52 -23.34 3.94
N LYS A 183 4.13 -24.59 4.25
CA LYS A 183 5.06 -25.70 4.50
C LYS A 183 5.87 -26.11 3.26
N ASN A 184 5.44 -25.70 2.07
CA ASN A 184 6.13 -25.97 0.81
C ASN A 184 7.05 -24.82 0.38
N ALA A 185 7.14 -23.74 1.20
CA ALA A 185 8.08 -22.67 0.94
C ALA A 185 9.51 -23.21 0.80
N SER A 186 10.26 -22.66 -0.12
CA SER A 186 11.68 -23.02 -0.28
C SER A 186 12.45 -22.71 1.01
N PRO A 187 13.34 -23.58 1.47
CA PRO A 187 14.18 -23.32 2.64
C PRO A 187 15.14 -22.12 2.44
N THR A 188 15.25 -21.63 1.21
CA THR A 188 16.03 -20.43 0.87
C THR A 188 15.17 -19.17 0.83
N ASP A 189 13.85 -19.27 0.97
CA ASP A 189 12.97 -18.10 1.00
C ASP A 189 13.14 -17.34 2.30
N TRP A 190 13.02 -16.02 2.18
CA TRP A 190 13.23 -15.12 3.31
C TRP A 190 12.05 -15.10 4.28
N PHE A 191 10.89 -15.53 3.83
CA PHE A 191 9.67 -15.58 4.62
C PHE A 191 8.87 -16.83 4.28
N PHE A 192 8.29 -17.42 5.30
CA PHE A 192 7.43 -18.60 5.17
C PHE A 192 5.94 -18.23 5.09
N PHE A 193 5.61 -16.95 5.24
CA PHE A 193 4.25 -16.46 5.21
C PHE A 193 3.86 -16.13 3.77
N ALA A 194 2.91 -16.87 3.24
CA ALA A 194 2.38 -16.69 1.89
C ALA A 194 0.95 -16.14 1.91
N GLY A 195 0.55 -15.45 0.83
CA GLY A 195 -0.75 -14.80 0.70
C GLY A 195 -1.89 -15.81 0.61
N VAL A 196 -2.91 -15.62 1.43
CA VAL A 196 -4.17 -16.34 1.40
C VAL A 196 -5.35 -15.35 1.32
N PRO A 197 -6.57 -15.79 0.95
CA PRO A 197 -7.72 -14.90 1.00
C PRO A 197 -7.93 -14.30 2.39
N VAL A 198 -8.35 -13.05 2.46
CA VAL A 198 -8.68 -12.38 3.72
C VAL A 198 -9.70 -13.20 4.51
N GLY A 199 -9.42 -13.40 5.80
CA GLY A 199 -10.20 -14.26 6.70
C GLY A 199 -9.78 -15.74 6.67
N ARG A 200 -8.71 -16.09 5.94
CA ARG A 200 -8.17 -17.46 5.86
C ARG A 200 -6.77 -17.60 6.47
N GLY A 201 -6.18 -16.51 6.89
CA GLY A 201 -4.84 -16.45 7.46
C GLY A 201 -4.82 -16.19 8.97
N LEU A 202 -3.72 -15.61 9.39
CA LEU A 202 -3.40 -15.34 10.80
C LEU A 202 -3.69 -13.90 11.22
N ILE A 203 -3.95 -13.00 10.26
CA ILE A 203 -4.07 -11.57 10.53
C ILE A 203 -5.50 -11.24 10.95
N ASN A 204 -5.65 -10.61 12.10
CA ASN A 204 -6.97 -10.13 12.56
C ASN A 204 -7.37 -8.83 11.82
N ASN A 205 -7.72 -8.96 10.55
CA ASN A 205 -8.10 -7.83 9.69
C ASN A 205 -9.35 -7.10 10.19
N GLN A 206 -10.26 -7.77 10.91
CA GLN A 206 -11.40 -7.11 11.54
C GLN A 206 -10.94 -6.13 12.63
N LYS A 207 -9.98 -6.53 13.47
CA LYS A 207 -9.45 -5.63 14.51
C LYS A 207 -8.66 -4.47 13.90
N LEU A 208 -7.89 -4.71 12.84
CA LEU A 208 -7.16 -3.67 12.12
C LEU A 208 -8.12 -2.65 11.49
N ALA A 209 -9.17 -3.12 10.82
CA ALA A 209 -10.20 -2.26 10.24
C ALA A 209 -10.94 -1.43 11.30
N GLN A 210 -11.22 -2.01 12.49
CA GLN A 210 -11.82 -1.27 13.59
C GLN A 210 -10.89 -0.15 14.09
N LEU A 211 -9.58 -0.41 14.24
CA LEU A 211 -8.62 0.61 14.66
C LEU A 211 -8.50 1.76 13.63
N LEU A 212 -8.59 1.44 12.33
CA LEU A 212 -8.65 2.45 11.28
C LEU A 212 -9.93 3.29 11.36
N HIS A 213 -11.07 2.64 11.55
CA HIS A 213 -12.36 3.30 11.72
C HIS A 213 -12.34 4.24 12.93
N ASP A 214 -11.84 3.78 14.08
CA ASP A 214 -11.71 4.55 15.31
C ASP A 214 -10.78 5.77 15.15
N ALA A 215 -9.82 5.69 14.22
CA ALA A 215 -8.91 6.78 13.85
C ALA A 215 -9.47 7.70 12.75
N ASP A 216 -10.74 7.56 12.35
CA ASP A 216 -11.41 8.35 11.31
C ASP A 216 -10.79 8.21 9.91
N PHE A 217 -10.26 7.02 9.58
CA PHE A 217 -9.73 6.71 8.25
C PHE A 217 -10.81 6.90 7.16
N LYS A 218 -10.46 7.59 6.07
CA LYS A 218 -11.41 7.96 5.00
C LYS A 218 -11.18 7.22 3.68
N GLY A 219 -10.16 6.38 3.62
CA GLY A 219 -9.85 5.57 2.43
C GLY A 219 -10.67 4.26 2.40
N PHE A 220 -10.28 3.38 1.51
CA PHE A 220 -10.85 2.05 1.38
C PHE A 220 -9.84 0.96 1.73
N LEU A 221 -10.35 -0.24 2.01
CA LEU A 221 -9.56 -1.43 2.30
C LEU A 221 -9.20 -2.12 0.98
N ALA A 222 -7.98 -1.93 0.48
CA ALA A 222 -7.52 -2.49 -0.78
C ALA A 222 -6.99 -3.92 -0.58
N VAL A 223 -7.63 -4.91 -1.20
CA VAL A 223 -7.13 -6.30 -1.21
C VAL A 223 -5.81 -6.34 -1.97
N GLU A 224 -4.79 -6.94 -1.37
CA GLU A 224 -3.56 -7.30 -2.05
C GLU A 224 -3.19 -8.76 -1.75
N ILE A 225 -2.92 -9.53 -2.80
CA ILE A 225 -2.41 -10.90 -2.70
C ILE A 225 -1.10 -10.93 -3.49
N ASP A 226 -0.02 -10.85 -2.78
CA ASP A 226 1.32 -11.10 -3.30
C ASP A 226 1.79 -12.47 -2.85
N HIS A 227 2.72 -13.09 -3.56
CA HIS A 227 3.32 -14.37 -3.19
C HIS A 227 2.28 -15.39 -2.66
N PRO A 228 1.39 -15.90 -3.52
CA PRO A 228 0.27 -16.72 -3.08
C PRO A 228 0.74 -18.03 -2.44
N HIS A 229 0.06 -18.45 -1.36
CA HIS A 229 0.23 -19.76 -0.74
C HIS A 229 0.01 -20.87 -1.77
N THR A 230 0.74 -21.98 -1.67
CA THR A 230 0.71 -23.11 -2.63
C THR A 230 -0.71 -23.55 -2.95
N ASP A 231 -1.62 -23.56 -1.96
CA ASP A 231 -3.03 -23.95 -2.16
C ASP A 231 -3.83 -22.94 -3.00
N TRP A 232 -3.31 -21.76 -3.26
CA TRP A 232 -3.98 -20.67 -3.98
C TRP A 232 -3.30 -20.28 -5.29
N VAL A 233 -2.19 -20.92 -5.65
CA VAL A 233 -1.55 -20.70 -6.95
C VAL A 233 -2.49 -21.16 -8.08
N GLY A 234 -2.75 -20.24 -9.03
CA GLY A 234 -3.70 -20.45 -10.12
C GLY A 234 -5.17 -20.25 -9.74
N CYS A 235 -5.46 -19.82 -8.51
CA CYS A 235 -6.79 -19.50 -8.00
C CYS A 235 -6.89 -18.02 -7.55
N GLU A 236 -6.07 -17.14 -8.11
CA GLU A 236 -5.92 -15.75 -7.67
C GLU A 236 -7.24 -14.97 -7.79
N ASP A 237 -8.02 -15.16 -8.85
CA ASP A 237 -9.33 -14.50 -9.01
C ASP A 237 -10.34 -14.95 -7.94
N GLU A 238 -10.33 -16.24 -7.59
CA GLU A 238 -11.17 -16.76 -6.51
C GLU A 238 -10.73 -16.19 -5.16
N ALA A 239 -9.42 -16.15 -4.91
CA ALA A 239 -8.83 -15.60 -3.69
C ALA A 239 -9.20 -14.12 -3.49
N VAL A 240 -9.10 -13.31 -4.55
CA VAL A 240 -9.54 -11.90 -4.55
C VAL A 240 -11.06 -11.81 -4.29
N SER A 241 -11.87 -12.65 -4.95
CA SER A 241 -13.33 -12.65 -4.78
C SER A 241 -13.75 -12.98 -3.34
N ILE A 242 -13.07 -13.93 -2.69
CA ILE A 242 -13.29 -14.27 -1.27
C ILE A 242 -12.89 -13.09 -0.39
N SER A 243 -11.72 -12.50 -0.64
CA SER A 243 -11.18 -11.37 0.13
C SER A 243 -12.09 -10.15 0.08
N VAL A 244 -12.58 -9.77 -1.11
CA VAL A 244 -13.53 -8.67 -1.26
C VAL A 244 -14.83 -8.93 -0.48
N LYS A 245 -15.37 -10.16 -0.54
CA LYS A 245 -16.57 -10.51 0.23
C LYS A 245 -16.34 -10.41 1.73
N GLU A 246 -15.17 -10.84 2.21
CA GLU A 246 -14.85 -10.79 3.62
C GLU A 246 -14.64 -9.35 4.09
N LEU A 247 -13.91 -8.52 3.33
CA LEU A 247 -13.74 -7.11 3.66
C LEU A 247 -15.06 -6.33 3.68
N LYS A 248 -16.01 -6.65 2.78
CA LYS A 248 -17.36 -6.07 2.84
C LYS A 248 -18.11 -6.42 4.12
N LYS A 249 -17.99 -7.66 4.62
CA LYS A 249 -18.57 -8.03 5.93
C LYS A 249 -17.90 -7.29 7.07
N ILE A 250 -16.56 -7.20 7.04
CA ILE A 250 -15.78 -6.46 8.05
C ILE A 250 -16.24 -5.00 8.05
N ALA A 251 -16.26 -4.32 6.89
CA ALA A 251 -16.68 -2.93 6.77
C ALA A 251 -18.13 -2.70 7.26
N ALA A 252 -19.05 -3.60 6.96
CA ALA A 252 -20.43 -3.52 7.42
C ALA A 252 -20.58 -3.73 8.95
N ALA A 253 -19.60 -4.30 9.61
CA ALA A 253 -19.60 -4.57 11.06
C ALA A 253 -18.88 -3.49 11.88
N LEU A 254 -18.25 -2.48 11.24
CA LEU A 254 -17.58 -1.38 11.94
C LEU A 254 -18.60 -0.49 12.67
N GLN A 255 -18.29 -0.15 13.93
CA GLN A 255 -19.17 0.62 14.82
C GLN A 255 -18.47 1.86 15.36
#